data_d094122caf7e5c59a4a94eceebf0c6d5
#
_entry.id   d094122caf7e5c59a4a94eceebf0c6d5
#
_cell.length_a   1.000
_cell.length_b   1.000
_cell.length_c   1.000
_cell.angle_alpha   90.00
_cell.angle_beta   90.00
_cell.angle_gamma   90.00
#
_symmetry.space_group_name_H-M   'P 1'
#
loop_
_entity.id
_entity.type
_entity.pdbx_description
1 polymer ?
#
loop_
_entity_poly.entity_id
_entity_poly.type
_entity_poly.pdbx_seq_one_letter_code
_entity_poly.pdbx_strand_id
1 'polypeptide(L)'
;MILTDSRNAWGAIFLALPLVFGSASWSWLIPLMLICFVPVIIAVLPVFDFGIQQVARSIVPESIWMRLNDMQFADTRPFEATRIGQWRIGLNLIFEKPWLGWGAAAFSILYPLRTGLSHGHSHNLPLELAISHGVIVSLLINIFVLSLLLISFFYRIFNNLNLQKNIVVDRAWWTSTLILICFHATDIPLFDSRINILGWVLLIGLRCMIHNSTSYNISLKECEKALY
;
A
#
# COMPACT_ATOMS: atom_id res chain seq x y z
N MET A 1 -2.83 -4.35 17.22
CA MET A 1 -1.80 -4.27 16.16
C MET A 1 -0.53 -5.04 16.51
N ILE A 2 0.03 -4.91 17.71
CA ILE A 2 1.15 -5.77 18.17
C ILE A 2 0.75 -7.25 18.12
N LEU A 3 -0.51 -7.55 18.45
CA LEU A 3 -1.08 -8.90 18.44
C LEU A 3 -1.36 -9.49 17.04
N THR A 4 -1.45 -8.67 16.01
CA THR A 4 -1.69 -9.16 14.63
C THR A 4 -0.42 -9.52 13.90
N ASP A 5 0.73 -9.16 14.46
CA ASP A 5 2.06 -9.48 13.92
C ASP A 5 2.27 -9.11 12.42
N SER A 6 1.49 -8.17 11.90
CA SER A 6 1.56 -7.77 10.50
C SER A 6 2.55 -6.63 10.27
N ARG A 7 3.65 -6.91 9.57
CA ARG A 7 4.65 -5.91 9.16
C ARG A 7 4.01 -4.77 8.34
N ASN A 8 3.09 -5.13 7.46
CA ASN A 8 2.36 -4.17 6.62
C ASN A 8 1.49 -3.22 7.46
N ALA A 9 0.85 -3.73 8.53
CA ALA A 9 0.03 -2.92 9.41
C ALA A 9 0.86 -1.88 10.19
N TRP A 10 2.08 -2.21 10.58
CA TRP A 10 2.99 -1.27 11.24
C TRP A 10 3.41 -0.15 10.27
N GLY A 11 3.85 -0.52 9.06
CA GLY A 11 4.17 0.45 8.02
C GLY A 11 2.99 1.39 7.69
N ALA A 12 1.76 0.84 7.67
CA ALA A 12 0.56 1.61 7.43
C ALA A 12 0.31 2.73 8.45
N ILE A 13 0.49 2.45 9.75
CA ILE A 13 0.32 3.48 10.79
C ILE A 13 1.30 4.62 10.58
N PHE A 14 2.55 4.30 10.31
CA PHE A 14 3.59 5.31 10.11
C PHE A 14 3.34 6.19 8.90
N LEU A 15 2.81 5.61 7.84
CA LEU A 15 2.39 6.38 6.67
C LEU A 15 1.11 7.19 6.96
N ALA A 16 0.16 6.62 7.72
CA ALA A 16 -1.14 7.24 7.98
C ALA A 16 -1.02 8.50 8.84
N LEU A 17 -0.29 8.45 9.94
CA LEU A 17 -0.26 9.55 10.90
C LEU A 17 0.16 10.90 10.29
N PRO A 18 1.31 11.02 9.59
CA PRO A 18 1.72 12.30 9.02
C PRO A 18 0.80 12.77 7.87
N LEU A 19 0.20 11.85 7.13
CA LEU A 19 -0.70 12.20 6.03
C LEU A 19 -2.06 12.70 6.52
N VAL A 20 -2.62 12.08 7.55
CA VAL A 20 -3.93 12.47 8.12
C VAL A 20 -3.80 13.79 8.88
N PHE A 21 -2.84 13.92 9.77
CA PHE A 21 -2.66 15.13 10.57
C PHE A 21 -2.08 16.30 9.76
N GLY A 22 -1.34 16.01 8.68
CA GLY A 22 -0.76 17.02 7.78
C GLY A 22 0.48 17.70 8.34
N SER A 23 1.00 18.68 7.58
CA SER A 23 2.30 19.31 7.84
C SER A 23 2.40 20.03 9.19
N ALA A 24 1.29 20.54 9.72
CA ALA A 24 1.27 21.20 11.03
C ALA A 24 1.66 20.26 12.19
N SER A 25 1.49 18.96 12.04
CA SER A 25 1.87 17.97 13.05
C SER A 25 3.30 17.44 12.91
N TRP A 26 3.98 17.71 11.81
CA TRP A 26 5.28 17.12 11.51
C TRP A 26 6.36 17.51 12.51
N SER A 27 6.28 18.72 13.08
CA SER A 27 7.25 19.20 14.07
C SER A 27 7.36 18.36 15.33
N TRP A 28 6.24 17.78 15.79
CA TRP A 28 6.20 16.90 16.96
C TRP A 28 6.09 15.42 16.59
N LEU A 29 5.46 15.10 15.47
CA LEU A 29 5.22 13.72 15.03
C LEU A 29 6.50 13.06 14.52
N ILE A 30 7.34 13.79 13.73
CA ILE A 30 8.59 13.24 13.21
C ILE A 30 9.56 12.87 14.34
N PRO A 31 9.84 13.71 15.33
CA PRO A 31 10.66 13.30 16.47
C PRO A 31 10.10 12.07 17.21
N LEU A 32 8.80 12.04 17.44
CA LEU A 32 8.16 10.90 18.08
C LEU A 32 8.34 9.60 17.28
N MET A 33 8.14 9.67 15.97
CA MET A 33 8.34 8.53 15.08
C MET A 33 9.81 8.08 15.07
N LEU A 34 10.76 9.00 15.05
CA LEU A 34 12.19 8.69 15.09
C LEU A 34 12.55 7.98 16.42
N ILE A 35 12.06 8.45 17.55
CA ILE A 35 12.28 7.81 18.87
C ILE A 35 11.79 6.35 18.83
N CYS A 36 10.65 6.08 18.21
CA CYS A 36 10.10 4.73 18.12
C CYS A 36 10.83 3.83 17.09
N PHE A 37 11.29 4.40 15.99
CA PHE A 37 11.83 3.61 14.87
C PHE A 37 13.33 3.43 14.89
N VAL A 38 14.08 4.44 15.30
CA VAL A 38 15.55 4.35 15.29
C VAL A 38 16.05 3.13 16.07
N PRO A 39 15.54 2.81 17.27
CA PRO A 39 15.91 1.59 17.96
C PRO A 39 15.58 0.32 17.18
N VAL A 40 14.42 0.28 16.51
CA VAL A 40 14.00 -0.88 15.70
C VAL A 40 14.92 -1.05 14.50
N ILE A 41 15.24 0.03 13.78
CA ILE A 41 16.15 0.01 12.63
C ILE A 41 17.53 -0.47 13.06
N ILE A 42 18.08 0.04 14.17
CA ILE A 42 19.37 -0.37 14.68
C ILE A 42 19.36 -1.86 15.09
N ALA A 43 18.27 -2.34 15.72
CA ALA A 43 18.15 -3.73 16.11
C ALA A 43 18.11 -4.71 14.93
N VAL A 44 17.57 -4.26 13.77
CA VAL A 44 17.32 -5.09 12.59
C VAL A 44 18.50 -5.07 11.62
N LEU A 45 19.07 -3.89 11.32
CA LEU A 45 20.09 -3.77 10.27
C LEU A 45 21.47 -4.20 10.76
N PRO A 46 22.15 -5.11 10.03
CA PRO A 46 23.49 -5.60 10.40
C PRO A 46 24.62 -4.60 10.10
N VAL A 47 24.28 -3.35 9.76
CA VAL A 47 25.24 -2.29 9.41
C VAL A 47 25.80 -1.60 10.65
N PHE A 48 25.11 -1.72 11.80
CA PHE A 48 25.51 -1.06 13.04
C PHE A 48 26.49 -1.92 13.85
N ASP A 49 27.37 -1.25 14.60
CA ASP A 49 28.30 -1.91 15.50
C ASP A 49 27.57 -2.84 16.48
N PHE A 50 28.19 -4.02 16.73
CA PHE A 50 27.57 -5.07 17.55
C PHE A 50 27.12 -4.58 18.93
N GLY A 51 27.90 -3.70 19.56
CA GLY A 51 27.57 -3.14 20.87
C GLY A 51 26.29 -2.28 20.83
N ILE A 52 26.16 -1.42 19.83
CA ILE A 52 24.99 -0.54 19.64
C ILE A 52 23.76 -1.40 19.30
N GLN A 53 23.93 -2.39 18.46
CA GLN A 53 22.86 -3.30 18.08
C GLN A 53 22.35 -4.12 19.28
N GLN A 54 23.24 -4.57 20.17
CA GLN A 54 22.86 -5.31 21.38
C GLN A 54 22.05 -4.43 22.35
N VAL A 55 22.44 -3.17 22.52
CA VAL A 55 21.66 -2.21 23.32
C VAL A 55 20.28 -1.99 22.69
N ALA A 56 20.19 -1.79 21.38
CA ALA A 56 18.91 -1.65 20.71
C ALA A 56 18.02 -2.90 20.87
N ARG A 57 18.59 -4.10 20.78
CA ARG A 57 17.88 -5.38 20.99
C ARG A 57 17.43 -5.61 22.42
N SER A 58 18.07 -4.98 23.40
CA SER A 58 17.58 -5.05 24.80
C SER A 58 16.36 -4.15 25.06
N ILE A 59 16.17 -3.09 24.24
CA ILE A 59 15.05 -2.16 24.33
C ILE A 59 13.86 -2.63 23.48
N VAL A 60 14.15 -3.14 22.27
CA VAL A 60 13.11 -3.59 21.34
C VAL A 60 12.73 -5.04 21.65
N PRO A 61 11.42 -5.35 21.79
CA PRO A 61 10.97 -6.73 22.00
C PRO A 61 11.51 -7.69 20.94
N GLU A 62 11.97 -8.85 21.39
CA GLU A 62 12.58 -9.86 20.54
C GLU A 62 11.69 -10.27 19.37
N SER A 63 10.39 -10.42 19.61
CA SER A 63 9.39 -10.74 18.60
C SER A 63 9.33 -9.73 17.42
N ILE A 64 9.71 -8.48 17.65
CA ILE A 64 9.69 -7.43 16.61
C ILE A 64 10.91 -7.53 15.71
N TRP A 65 12.13 -7.50 16.30
CA TRP A 65 13.33 -7.45 15.49
C TRP A 65 13.66 -8.79 14.81
N MET A 66 13.36 -9.93 15.46
CA MET A 66 13.50 -11.25 14.83
C MET A 66 12.62 -11.40 13.59
N ARG A 67 11.38 -10.87 13.67
CA ARG A 67 10.42 -10.95 12.58
C ARG A 67 10.75 -10.01 11.42
N LEU A 68 11.32 -8.85 11.69
CA LEU A 68 11.76 -7.91 10.66
C LEU A 68 13.03 -8.38 9.95
N ASN A 69 13.90 -9.09 10.65
CA ASN A 69 15.17 -9.54 10.10
C ASN A 69 15.05 -10.72 9.13
N ASP A 70 13.92 -11.44 9.14
CA ASP A 70 13.61 -12.64 8.31
C ASP A 70 14.73 -13.72 8.31
N MET A 71 15.79 -13.51 9.10
CA MET A 71 16.95 -14.40 9.18
C MET A 71 16.62 -15.78 9.74
N GLN A 72 15.51 -15.91 10.46
CA GLN A 72 15.02 -17.20 10.98
C GLN A 72 14.75 -18.24 9.90
N PHE A 73 14.56 -17.81 8.65
CA PHE A 73 14.17 -18.68 7.55
C PHE A 73 15.14 -18.66 6.37
N ALA A 74 16.24 -17.87 6.46
CA ALA A 74 17.17 -17.68 5.35
C ALA A 74 17.78 -18.99 4.86
N ASP A 75 18.11 -19.91 5.78
CA ASP A 75 18.80 -21.17 5.45
C ASP A 75 17.84 -22.33 5.10
N THR A 76 16.53 -22.17 5.36
CA THR A 76 15.56 -23.29 5.21
C THR A 76 14.54 -23.04 4.11
N ARG A 77 14.42 -21.81 3.61
CA ARG A 77 13.40 -21.45 2.63
C ARG A 77 13.98 -21.38 1.23
N PRO A 78 13.50 -22.18 0.26
CA PRO A 78 13.94 -22.09 -1.13
C PRO A 78 13.60 -20.70 -1.69
N PHE A 79 14.43 -20.20 -2.62
CA PHE A 79 14.25 -18.87 -3.23
C PHE A 79 12.84 -18.68 -3.83
N GLU A 80 12.34 -19.73 -4.45
CA GLU A 80 11.00 -19.77 -5.05
C GLU A 80 9.89 -19.51 -4.02
N ALA A 81 10.06 -19.92 -2.75
CA ALA A 81 9.11 -19.66 -1.69
C ALA A 81 9.12 -18.20 -1.20
N THR A 82 10.07 -17.39 -1.65
CA THR A 82 10.12 -15.94 -1.36
C THR A 82 9.20 -15.16 -2.29
N ARG A 83 8.78 -13.95 -1.88
CA ARG A 83 7.97 -13.08 -2.75
C ARG A 83 8.68 -12.73 -4.05
N ILE A 84 9.99 -12.50 -3.99
CA ILE A 84 10.81 -12.17 -5.18
C ILE A 84 10.82 -13.36 -6.15
N GLY A 85 10.99 -14.58 -5.64
CA GLY A 85 10.91 -15.80 -6.45
C GLY A 85 9.53 -15.98 -7.11
N GLN A 86 8.46 -15.75 -6.35
CA GLN A 86 7.09 -15.78 -6.87
C GLN A 86 6.86 -14.73 -7.97
N TRP A 87 7.34 -13.50 -7.77
CA TRP A 87 7.23 -12.44 -8.78
C TRP A 87 8.02 -12.75 -10.05
N ARG A 88 9.20 -13.32 -9.91
CA ARG A 88 10.02 -13.76 -11.07
C ARG A 88 9.26 -14.81 -11.91
N ILE A 89 8.67 -15.79 -11.26
CA ILE A 89 7.86 -16.80 -11.98
C ILE A 89 6.59 -16.18 -12.56
N GLY A 90 5.94 -15.29 -11.81
CA GLY A 90 4.79 -14.53 -12.30
C GLY A 90 5.11 -13.72 -13.56
N LEU A 91 6.26 -13.05 -13.61
CA LEU A 91 6.72 -12.35 -14.81
C LEU A 91 6.92 -13.29 -16.01
N ASN A 92 7.52 -14.48 -15.78
CA ASN A 92 7.67 -15.46 -16.85
C ASN A 92 6.30 -15.91 -17.41
N LEU A 93 5.30 -16.12 -16.52
CA LEU A 93 3.94 -16.42 -16.95
C LEU A 93 3.32 -15.32 -17.81
N ILE A 94 3.57 -14.05 -17.45
CA ILE A 94 3.10 -12.90 -18.24
C ILE A 94 3.77 -12.89 -19.62
N PHE A 95 5.08 -13.10 -19.70
CA PHE A 95 5.78 -13.11 -20.99
C PHE A 95 5.29 -14.21 -21.94
N GLU A 96 4.82 -15.33 -21.39
CA GLU A 96 4.26 -16.41 -22.22
C GLU A 96 2.89 -16.08 -22.79
N LYS A 97 2.03 -15.35 -22.04
CA LYS A 97 0.69 -14.92 -22.48
C LYS A 97 0.39 -13.46 -22.11
N PRO A 98 1.05 -12.47 -22.71
CA PRO A 98 0.98 -11.09 -22.26
C PRO A 98 -0.38 -10.41 -22.51
N TRP A 99 -1.10 -10.81 -23.55
CA TRP A 99 -2.27 -10.07 -23.99
C TRP A 99 -3.56 -10.47 -23.27
N LEU A 100 -3.85 -11.76 -23.20
CA LEU A 100 -5.09 -12.30 -22.65
C LEU A 100 -4.91 -12.97 -21.28
N GLY A 101 -3.66 -13.19 -20.87
CA GLY A 101 -3.35 -13.92 -19.63
C GLY A 101 -3.71 -15.41 -19.73
N TRP A 102 -3.70 -16.06 -18.59
CA TRP A 102 -3.95 -17.50 -18.44
C TRP A 102 -5.34 -17.84 -17.92
N GLY A 103 -6.13 -16.85 -17.54
CA GLY A 103 -7.43 -17.02 -16.90
C GLY A 103 -7.39 -16.82 -15.38
N ALA A 104 -8.58 -16.76 -14.79
CA ALA A 104 -8.72 -16.57 -13.34
C ALA A 104 -8.04 -17.69 -12.55
N ALA A 105 -7.43 -17.35 -11.42
CA ALA A 105 -6.72 -18.25 -10.52
C ALA A 105 -5.53 -19.01 -11.18
N ALA A 106 -5.03 -18.52 -12.31
CA ALA A 106 -3.96 -19.21 -13.05
C ALA A 106 -2.68 -19.39 -12.23
N PHE A 107 -2.32 -18.39 -11.41
CA PHE A 107 -1.12 -18.47 -10.58
C PHE A 107 -1.18 -19.65 -9.61
N SER A 108 -2.30 -19.85 -8.91
CA SER A 108 -2.48 -20.95 -7.95
C SER A 108 -2.36 -22.35 -8.55
N ILE A 109 -2.58 -22.48 -9.86
CA ILE A 109 -2.48 -23.74 -10.60
C ILE A 109 -1.09 -23.89 -11.22
N LEU A 110 -0.61 -22.86 -11.91
CA LEU A 110 0.64 -22.94 -12.70
C LEU A 110 1.89 -22.88 -11.83
N TYR A 111 1.83 -22.16 -10.71
CA TYR A 111 2.97 -22.02 -9.81
C TYR A 111 3.40 -23.36 -9.19
N PRO A 112 2.50 -24.16 -8.60
CA PRO A 112 2.84 -25.51 -8.12
C PRO A 112 3.37 -26.44 -9.20
N LEU A 113 2.84 -26.36 -10.41
CA LEU A 113 3.29 -27.17 -11.54
C LEU A 113 4.74 -26.88 -11.95
N ARG A 114 5.22 -25.63 -11.71
CA ARG A 114 6.58 -25.21 -12.08
C ARG A 114 7.59 -25.34 -10.96
N THR A 115 7.15 -25.22 -9.71
CA THR A 115 8.07 -25.14 -8.56
C THR A 115 7.93 -26.28 -7.57
N GLY A 116 6.83 -27.04 -7.63
CA GLY A 116 6.48 -28.00 -6.59
C GLY A 116 5.95 -27.36 -5.30
N LEU A 117 5.89 -26.01 -5.22
CA LEU A 117 5.47 -25.27 -4.03
C LEU A 117 4.03 -24.76 -4.22
N SER A 118 3.20 -24.89 -3.21
CA SER A 118 1.82 -24.40 -3.27
C SER A 118 1.71 -22.98 -2.73
N HIS A 119 1.25 -22.06 -3.58
CA HIS A 119 0.88 -20.68 -3.22
C HIS A 119 -0.43 -20.30 -3.90
N GLY A 120 -1.35 -19.67 -3.14
CA GLY A 120 -2.67 -19.31 -3.64
C GLY A 120 -2.68 -18.12 -4.61
N HIS A 121 -1.66 -17.24 -4.51
CA HIS A 121 -1.56 -16.01 -5.32
C HIS A 121 -0.14 -15.44 -5.29
N SER A 122 0.16 -14.48 -6.17
CA SER A 122 1.49 -13.91 -6.36
C SER A 122 1.90 -12.85 -5.31
N HIS A 123 1.06 -12.54 -4.34
CA HIS A 123 1.26 -11.47 -3.35
C HIS A 123 1.53 -10.07 -3.97
N ASN A 124 1.01 -9.84 -5.17
CA ASN A 124 1.07 -8.56 -5.86
C ASN A 124 -0.11 -8.46 -6.82
N LEU A 125 -1.07 -7.57 -6.54
CA LEU A 125 -2.31 -7.47 -7.32
C LEU A 125 -2.08 -7.10 -8.78
N PRO A 126 -1.25 -6.08 -9.14
CA PRO A 126 -0.92 -5.78 -10.53
C PRO A 126 -0.38 -6.99 -11.29
N LEU A 127 0.49 -7.76 -10.67
CA LEU A 127 1.07 -8.97 -11.26
C LEU A 127 0.01 -10.05 -11.45
N GLU A 128 -0.82 -10.29 -10.44
CA GLU A 128 -1.91 -11.28 -10.46
C GLU A 128 -2.93 -10.97 -11.57
N LEU A 129 -3.31 -9.68 -11.71
CA LEU A 129 -4.18 -9.24 -12.79
C LEU A 129 -3.55 -9.45 -14.16
N ALA A 130 -2.24 -9.18 -14.30
CA ALA A 130 -1.54 -9.38 -15.57
C ALA A 130 -1.43 -10.87 -15.93
N ILE A 131 -1.19 -11.75 -14.95
CA ILE A 131 -1.17 -13.21 -15.16
C ILE A 131 -2.55 -13.69 -15.58
N SER A 132 -3.60 -13.24 -14.90
CA SER A 132 -4.95 -13.75 -15.10
C SER A 132 -5.64 -13.19 -16.34
N HIS A 133 -5.50 -11.88 -16.59
CA HIS A 133 -6.29 -11.14 -17.59
C HIS A 133 -5.44 -10.44 -18.67
N GLY A 134 -4.12 -10.56 -18.58
CA GLY A 134 -3.17 -9.89 -19.47
C GLY A 134 -2.78 -8.49 -19.02
N VAL A 135 -1.68 -8.01 -19.62
CA VAL A 135 -1.04 -6.73 -19.25
C VAL A 135 -1.96 -5.54 -19.50
N ILE A 136 -2.74 -5.55 -20.59
CA ILE A 136 -3.63 -4.43 -20.94
C ILE A 136 -4.67 -4.20 -19.84
N VAL A 137 -5.35 -5.25 -19.40
CA VAL A 137 -6.39 -5.16 -18.34
C VAL A 137 -5.76 -4.72 -17.02
N SER A 138 -4.62 -5.30 -16.66
CA SER A 138 -3.88 -4.90 -15.46
C SER A 138 -3.52 -3.42 -15.49
N LEU A 139 -2.96 -2.91 -16.60
CA LEU A 139 -2.59 -1.51 -16.74
C LEU A 139 -3.80 -0.58 -16.66
N LEU A 140 -4.90 -0.90 -17.35
CA LEU A 140 -6.11 -0.07 -17.33
C LEU A 140 -6.68 0.07 -15.92
N ILE A 141 -6.77 -1.03 -15.17
CA ILE A 141 -7.27 -1.01 -13.79
C ILE A 141 -6.33 -0.20 -12.89
N ASN A 142 -5.02 -0.42 -12.97
CA ASN A 142 -4.05 0.28 -12.14
C ASN A 142 -4.01 1.79 -12.49
N ILE A 143 -4.02 2.16 -13.77
CA ILE A 143 -4.07 3.55 -14.20
C ILE A 143 -5.36 4.22 -13.70
N PHE A 144 -6.50 3.55 -13.80
CA PHE A 144 -7.77 4.07 -13.31
C PHE A 144 -7.72 4.34 -11.80
N VAL A 145 -7.28 3.37 -10.99
CA VAL A 145 -7.17 3.49 -9.54
C VAL A 145 -6.19 4.60 -9.14
N LEU A 146 -5.00 4.62 -9.76
CA LEU A 146 -3.99 5.65 -9.49
C LEU A 146 -4.46 7.04 -9.95
N SER A 147 -5.19 7.15 -11.06
CA SER A 147 -5.74 8.43 -11.51
C SER A 147 -6.75 9.00 -10.53
N LEU A 148 -7.65 8.17 -9.98
CA LEU A 148 -8.58 8.61 -8.93
C LEU A 148 -7.83 9.11 -7.69
N LEU A 149 -6.79 8.39 -7.27
CA LEU A 149 -5.97 8.78 -6.12
C LEU A 149 -5.24 10.11 -6.36
N LEU A 150 -4.59 10.28 -7.51
CA LEU A 150 -3.85 11.50 -7.85
C LEU A 150 -4.78 12.70 -8.07
N ILE A 151 -5.86 12.53 -8.82
CA ILE A 151 -6.82 13.60 -9.07
C ILE A 151 -7.46 14.07 -7.76
N SER A 152 -7.90 13.15 -6.91
CA SER A 152 -8.48 13.51 -5.60
C SER A 152 -7.48 14.21 -4.70
N PHE A 153 -6.20 13.83 -4.74
CA PHE A 153 -5.13 14.52 -4.01
C PHE A 153 -5.00 15.99 -4.44
N PHE A 154 -4.84 16.23 -5.74
CA PHE A 154 -4.66 17.59 -6.25
C PHE A 154 -5.89 18.46 -6.07
N TYR A 155 -7.08 17.94 -6.34
CA TYR A 155 -8.32 18.73 -6.25
C TYR A 155 -8.76 18.99 -4.81
N ARG A 156 -8.52 18.07 -3.88
CA ARG A 156 -9.10 18.13 -2.55
C ARG A 156 -8.10 18.40 -1.43
N ILE A 157 -6.91 17.87 -1.53
CA ILE A 157 -5.91 17.94 -0.47
C ILE A 157 -4.92 19.07 -0.71
N PHE A 158 -4.40 19.17 -1.93
CA PHE A 158 -3.36 20.13 -2.27
C PHE A 158 -3.92 21.57 -2.47
N ASN A 159 -4.98 21.73 -3.26
CA ASN A 159 -5.53 23.06 -3.60
C ASN A 159 -6.39 23.70 -2.51
N ASN A 160 -6.88 22.94 -1.52
CA ASN A 160 -7.82 23.42 -0.51
C ASN A 160 -7.19 23.64 0.87
N LEU A 161 -6.00 24.18 0.94
CA LEU A 161 -5.27 24.40 2.21
C LEU A 161 -5.98 25.36 3.19
N ASN A 162 -6.95 26.19 2.76
CA ASN A 162 -7.45 27.29 3.59
C ASN A 162 -8.96 27.34 3.86
N LEU A 163 -9.83 26.49 3.30
CA LEU A 163 -11.28 26.75 3.33
C LEU A 163 -12.18 25.57 3.79
N GLN A 164 -11.67 24.43 4.26
CA GLN A 164 -12.55 23.30 4.49
C GLN A 164 -12.64 22.82 5.94
N LYS A 165 -13.90 22.84 6.40
CA LYS A 165 -14.34 22.34 7.70
C LYS A 165 -14.01 20.83 7.95
N ASN A 166 -13.71 20.05 6.88
CA ASN A 166 -13.56 18.59 6.94
C ASN A 166 -12.26 18.05 6.35
N ILE A 167 -11.20 18.87 6.25
CA ILE A 167 -9.91 18.47 5.64
C ILE A 167 -9.29 17.22 6.27
N VAL A 168 -9.47 17.00 7.56
CA VAL A 168 -8.96 15.83 8.28
C VAL A 168 -9.67 14.56 7.81
N VAL A 169 -10.99 14.63 7.59
CA VAL A 169 -11.79 13.50 7.09
C VAL A 169 -11.38 13.16 5.66
N ASP A 170 -11.21 14.17 4.81
CA ASP A 170 -10.75 13.98 3.43
C ASP A 170 -9.35 13.35 3.38
N ARG A 171 -8.43 13.83 4.21
CA ARG A 171 -7.08 13.25 4.35
C ARG A 171 -7.13 11.81 4.88
N ALA A 172 -7.96 11.54 5.87
CA ALA A 172 -8.12 10.20 6.41
C ALA A 172 -8.66 9.23 5.35
N TRP A 173 -9.65 9.65 4.58
CA TRP A 173 -10.22 8.84 3.50
C TRP A 173 -9.20 8.56 2.41
N TRP A 174 -8.53 9.61 1.93
CA TRP A 174 -7.48 9.50 0.92
C TRP A 174 -6.33 8.60 1.38
N THR A 175 -5.86 8.81 2.61
CA THR A 175 -4.78 8.03 3.21
C THR A 175 -5.15 6.56 3.36
N SER A 176 -6.39 6.26 3.78
CA SER A 176 -6.87 4.87 3.88
C SER A 176 -6.87 4.19 2.52
N THR A 177 -7.28 4.91 1.47
CA THR A 177 -7.23 4.39 0.09
C THR A 177 -5.79 4.17 -0.38
N LEU A 178 -4.89 5.12 -0.12
CA LEU A 178 -3.47 4.98 -0.45
C LEU A 178 -2.86 3.75 0.22
N ILE A 179 -3.11 3.56 1.51
CA ILE A 179 -2.59 2.42 2.28
C ILE A 179 -3.10 1.10 1.69
N LEU A 180 -4.39 1.03 1.36
CA LEU A 180 -4.95 -0.16 0.74
C LEU A 180 -4.28 -0.47 -0.61
N ILE A 181 -4.05 0.55 -1.45
CA ILE A 181 -3.33 0.41 -2.72
C ILE A 181 -1.89 -0.07 -2.48
N CYS A 182 -1.18 0.50 -1.50
CA CYS A 182 0.16 0.05 -1.14
C CYS A 182 0.19 -1.41 -0.67
N PHE A 183 -0.84 -1.86 0.06
CA PHE A 183 -0.94 -3.26 0.46
C PHE A 183 -1.07 -4.20 -0.74
N HIS A 184 -1.77 -3.79 -1.79
CA HIS A 184 -1.90 -4.59 -3.01
C HIS A 184 -0.58 -4.76 -3.78
N ALA A 185 0.44 -3.97 -3.49
CA ALA A 185 1.78 -4.17 -4.05
C ALA A 185 2.59 -5.27 -3.34
N THR A 186 2.21 -5.64 -2.11
CA THR A 186 2.95 -6.62 -1.28
C THR A 186 2.11 -7.80 -0.82
N ASP A 187 0.80 -7.74 -1.06
CA ASP A 187 -0.17 -8.78 -0.76
C ASP A 187 -1.41 -8.59 -1.65
N ILE A 188 -2.41 -9.48 -1.53
CA ILE A 188 -3.68 -9.33 -2.27
C ILE A 188 -4.86 -9.43 -1.28
N PRO A 189 -5.04 -8.43 -0.41
CA PRO A 189 -6.16 -8.45 0.53
C PRO A 189 -7.54 -8.42 -0.15
N LEU A 190 -7.60 -8.09 -1.45
CA LEU A 190 -8.82 -8.08 -2.25
C LEU A 190 -9.51 -9.45 -2.36
N PHE A 191 -8.81 -10.55 -2.11
CA PHE A 191 -9.42 -11.89 -2.04
C PHE A 191 -10.33 -12.08 -0.81
N ASP A 192 -10.15 -11.28 0.25
CA ASP A 192 -11.16 -11.19 1.31
C ASP A 192 -12.32 -10.30 0.83
N SER A 193 -13.52 -10.85 0.80
CA SER A 193 -14.73 -10.16 0.31
C SER A 193 -15.02 -8.87 1.09
N ARG A 194 -14.71 -8.82 2.38
CA ARG A 194 -14.90 -7.64 3.23
C ARG A 194 -13.97 -6.51 2.81
N ILE A 195 -12.70 -6.83 2.56
CA ILE A 195 -11.70 -5.86 2.12
C ILE A 195 -11.99 -5.42 0.69
N ASN A 196 -12.47 -6.31 -0.16
CA ASN A 196 -12.91 -5.98 -1.51
C ASN A 196 -14.03 -4.93 -1.49
N ILE A 197 -15.10 -5.17 -0.74
CA ILE A 197 -16.21 -4.21 -0.60
C ILE A 197 -15.69 -2.86 -0.06
N LEU A 198 -14.86 -2.87 1.00
CA LEU A 198 -14.27 -1.67 1.55
C LEU A 198 -13.42 -0.92 0.51
N GLY A 199 -12.65 -1.62 -0.30
CA GLY A 199 -11.86 -1.04 -1.37
C GLY A 199 -12.70 -0.27 -2.38
N TRP A 200 -13.81 -0.86 -2.84
CA TRP A 200 -14.75 -0.17 -3.73
C TRP A 200 -15.40 1.05 -3.08
N VAL A 201 -15.79 0.94 -1.80
CA VAL A 201 -16.34 2.08 -1.04
C VAL A 201 -15.32 3.22 -0.94
N LEU A 202 -14.06 2.91 -0.67
CA LEU A 202 -12.99 3.91 -0.63
C LEU A 202 -12.77 4.59 -1.99
N LEU A 203 -12.77 3.85 -3.08
CA LEU A 203 -12.64 4.39 -4.44
C LEU A 203 -13.83 5.28 -4.83
N ILE A 204 -15.05 4.87 -4.48
CA ILE A 204 -16.26 5.69 -4.68
C ILE A 204 -16.15 7.00 -3.90
N GLY A 205 -15.68 6.95 -2.66
CA GLY A 205 -15.45 8.14 -1.85
C GLY A 205 -14.47 9.12 -2.49
N LEU A 206 -13.35 8.64 -3.07
CA LEU A 206 -12.44 9.50 -3.84
C LEU A 206 -13.15 10.16 -5.03
N ARG A 207 -14.00 9.42 -5.74
CA ARG A 207 -14.79 9.97 -6.85
C ARG A 207 -15.76 11.06 -6.39
N CYS A 208 -16.43 10.84 -5.24
CA CYS A 208 -17.31 11.85 -4.63
C CYS A 208 -16.54 13.11 -4.22
N MET A 209 -15.34 12.96 -3.67
CA MET A 209 -14.47 14.09 -3.31
C MET A 209 -14.12 14.95 -4.54
N ILE A 210 -13.80 14.32 -5.66
CA ILE A 210 -13.52 15.01 -6.94
C ILE A 210 -14.76 15.75 -7.42
N HIS A 211 -15.90 15.09 -7.46
CA HIS A 211 -17.17 15.67 -7.95
C HIS A 211 -17.59 16.90 -7.14
N ASN A 212 -17.57 16.83 -5.81
CA ASN A 212 -17.92 17.92 -4.93
C ASN A 212 -17.01 19.14 -5.12
N SER A 213 -15.72 18.94 -5.35
CA SER A 213 -14.78 20.03 -5.61
C SER A 213 -15.05 20.71 -6.95
N THR A 214 -15.39 19.94 -7.97
CA THR A 214 -15.71 20.46 -9.31
C THR A 214 -16.99 21.31 -9.28
N SER A 215 -18.04 20.83 -8.63
CA SER A 215 -19.32 21.54 -8.50
C SER A 215 -19.17 22.87 -7.77
N TYR A 216 -18.38 22.89 -6.69
CA TYR A 216 -18.09 24.13 -5.94
C TYR A 216 -17.35 25.16 -6.79
N ASN A 217 -16.33 24.74 -7.54
CA ASN A 217 -15.58 25.64 -8.41
C ASN A 217 -16.41 26.22 -9.57
N ILE A 218 -17.37 25.45 -10.09
CA ILE A 218 -18.31 25.94 -11.12
C ILE A 218 -19.21 27.02 -10.53
N SER A 219 -19.80 26.77 -9.36
CA SER A 219 -20.68 27.73 -8.71
C SER A 219 -19.97 29.04 -8.35
N LEU A 220 -18.73 29.01 -7.92
CA LEU A 220 -17.91 30.20 -7.68
C LEU A 220 -17.69 31.02 -8.95
N LYS A 221 -17.36 30.38 -10.07
CA LYS A 221 -17.16 31.07 -11.36
C LYS A 221 -18.45 31.67 -11.90
N GLU A 222 -19.60 31.05 -11.66
CA GLU A 222 -20.90 31.61 -12.03
C GLU A 222 -21.27 32.82 -11.17
N CYS A 223 -21.02 32.78 -9.86
CA CYS A 223 -21.20 33.92 -8.97
C CYS A 223 -20.27 35.10 -9.35
N GLU A 224 -19.03 34.82 -9.69
CA GLU A 224 -18.07 35.85 -10.12
C GLU A 224 -18.48 36.51 -11.43
N LYS A 225 -18.99 35.74 -12.42
CA LYS A 225 -19.54 36.28 -13.66
C LYS A 225 -20.81 37.10 -13.51
N ALA A 226 -21.59 36.86 -12.44
CA ALA A 226 -22.82 37.61 -12.16
C ALA A 226 -22.55 38.96 -11.45
N LEU A 227 -21.33 39.18 -10.96
CA LEU A 227 -20.88 40.39 -10.27
C LEU A 227 -20.21 41.41 -11.21
N TYR A 228 -19.93 41.02 -12.44
CA TYR A 228 -19.41 41.87 -13.52
C TYR A 228 -20.37 41.92 -14.71
#